data_30720fd55991854d3a7ce3de768cbd26
#
_entry.id   30720fd55991854d3a7ce3de768cbd26
#
_cell.length_a   1.000
_cell.length_b   1.000
_cell.length_c   1.000
_cell.angle_alpha   90.00
_cell.angle_beta   90.00
_cell.angle_gamma   90.00
#
_symmetry.space_group_name_H-M   'P 1'
#
loop_
_entity.id
_entity.type
_entity.pdbx_description
1 polymer ?
#
loop_
_entity_poly.entity_id
_entity_poly.type
_entity_poly.pdbx_seq_one_letter_code
_entity_poly.pdbx_strand_id
1 'polypeptide(L)'
;MDIKRIALIAIVAILVIAICAVGYISMNTANTRVSITCNDTIKNGDYIYVQLKDDYRNVIPDQVIDLKILDDSGWAYKYNVTTDELGRGYIQVLGLDNGNYTVHANYNGTLFFKESHNNRAFTVDDGYSYWY
;
A
#
# COMPACT_ATOMS: atom_id res chain seq x y z
N MET A 1 -28.94 34.11 -32.88
CA MET A 1 -27.89 33.12 -32.84
C MET A 1 -28.49 31.74 -33.06
N ASP A 2 -27.93 30.97 -33.93
CA ASP A 2 -28.46 29.67 -34.28
C ASP A 2 -28.23 28.67 -33.12
N ILE A 3 -29.25 27.92 -32.73
CA ILE A 3 -29.20 26.93 -31.64
C ILE A 3 -28.11 25.89 -31.89
N LYS A 4 -27.85 25.50 -33.13
CA LYS A 4 -26.81 24.57 -33.51
C LYS A 4 -25.40 25.06 -33.18
N ARG A 5 -25.17 26.36 -33.31
CA ARG A 5 -23.87 26.97 -32.94
C ARG A 5 -23.69 27.01 -31.44
N ILE A 6 -24.72 27.29 -30.68
CA ILE A 6 -24.68 27.28 -29.21
C ILE A 6 -24.39 25.88 -28.70
N ALA A 7 -25.05 24.86 -29.24
CA ALA A 7 -24.85 23.47 -28.88
C ALA A 7 -23.41 23.01 -29.19
N LEU A 8 -22.89 23.40 -30.35
CA LEU A 8 -21.51 23.07 -30.74
C LEU A 8 -20.48 23.68 -29.78
N ILE A 9 -20.64 24.96 -29.43
CA ILE A 9 -19.76 25.65 -28.47
C ILE A 9 -19.83 24.99 -27.11
N ALA A 10 -20.99 24.59 -26.62
CA ALA A 10 -21.17 23.91 -25.34
C ALA A 10 -20.46 22.54 -25.34
N ILE A 11 -20.55 21.76 -26.40
CA ILE A 11 -19.86 20.46 -26.52
C ILE A 11 -18.34 20.64 -26.50
N VAL A 12 -17.80 21.60 -27.25
CA VAL A 12 -16.38 21.87 -27.28
C VAL A 12 -15.87 22.31 -25.90
N ALA A 13 -16.63 23.16 -25.20
CA ALA A 13 -16.26 23.59 -23.84
C ALA A 13 -16.18 22.41 -22.85
N ILE A 14 -17.14 21.48 -22.89
CA ILE A 14 -17.17 20.29 -22.05
C ILE A 14 -15.96 19.40 -22.34
N LEU A 15 -15.60 19.18 -23.61
CA LEU A 15 -14.44 18.38 -23.99
C LEU A 15 -13.14 19.00 -23.51
N VAL A 16 -12.96 20.32 -23.61
CA VAL A 16 -11.78 21.01 -23.11
C VAL A 16 -11.65 20.87 -21.59
N ILE A 17 -12.74 21.03 -20.86
CA ILE A 17 -12.75 20.87 -19.40
C ILE A 17 -12.35 19.42 -19.01
N ALA A 18 -12.88 18.41 -19.69
CA ALA A 18 -12.55 17.01 -19.43
C ALA A 18 -11.06 16.72 -19.69
N ILE A 19 -10.49 17.21 -20.77
CA ILE A 19 -9.06 17.06 -21.10
C ILE A 19 -8.19 17.74 -20.05
N CYS A 20 -8.53 18.95 -19.63
CA CYS A 20 -7.82 19.69 -18.60
C CYS A 20 -7.87 18.96 -17.24
N ALA A 21 -9.01 18.40 -16.87
CA ALA A 21 -9.16 17.65 -15.62
C ALA A 21 -8.29 16.39 -15.62
N VAL A 22 -8.25 15.60 -16.70
CA VAL A 22 -7.40 14.42 -16.83
C VAL A 22 -5.93 14.82 -16.77
N GLY A 23 -5.54 15.87 -17.48
CA GLY A 23 -4.16 16.38 -17.43
C GLY A 23 -3.76 16.84 -16.04
N TYR A 24 -4.63 17.54 -15.31
CA TYR A 24 -4.41 17.97 -13.94
C TYR A 24 -4.17 16.78 -12.99
N ILE A 25 -5.03 15.76 -13.03
CA ILE A 25 -4.90 14.55 -12.20
C ILE A 25 -3.57 13.84 -12.51
N SER A 26 -3.24 13.65 -13.79
CA SER A 26 -2.00 12.99 -14.20
C SER A 26 -0.75 13.74 -13.73
N MET A 27 -0.76 15.08 -13.75
CA MET A 27 0.36 15.91 -13.31
C MET A 27 0.51 15.95 -11.78
N ASN A 28 -0.58 15.74 -11.04
CA ASN A 28 -0.59 15.83 -9.58
C ASN A 28 -0.58 14.46 -8.89
N THR A 29 -0.43 13.37 -9.64
CA THR A 29 -0.28 12.04 -9.05
C THR A 29 1.07 11.92 -8.37
N ALA A 30 1.06 11.76 -7.06
CA ALA A 30 2.26 11.67 -6.24
C ALA A 30 2.84 10.25 -6.25
N ASN A 31 4.16 10.16 -6.35
CA ASN A 31 4.86 8.91 -6.09
C ASN A 31 4.75 8.56 -4.61
N THR A 32 4.62 7.30 -4.31
CA THR A 32 4.51 6.81 -2.95
C THR A 32 5.61 5.81 -2.64
N ARG A 33 5.85 5.61 -1.36
CA ARG A 33 6.79 4.62 -0.87
C ARG A 33 6.20 3.95 0.35
N VAL A 34 6.04 2.63 0.27
CA VAL A 34 5.65 1.81 1.42
C VAL A 34 6.92 1.24 2.06
N SER A 35 7.05 1.39 3.38
CA SER A 35 8.15 0.81 4.15
C SER A 35 7.63 -0.24 5.11
N ILE A 36 8.46 -1.23 5.41
CA ILE A 36 8.15 -2.32 6.32
C ILE A 36 9.16 -2.27 7.46
N THR A 37 8.68 -2.27 8.70
CA THR A 37 9.50 -2.29 9.89
C THR A 37 9.16 -3.50 10.74
N CYS A 38 10.11 -4.38 10.92
CA CYS A 38 10.05 -5.48 11.86
C CYS A 38 11.49 -5.89 12.23
N ASN A 39 11.64 -6.64 13.31
CA ASN A 39 12.91 -7.25 13.64
C ASN A 39 13.23 -8.40 12.69
N ASP A 40 14.49 -8.73 12.49
CA ASP A 40 14.91 -9.85 11.64
C ASP A 40 14.41 -11.18 12.18
N THR A 41 14.36 -11.32 13.50
CA THR A 41 13.78 -12.48 14.20
C THR A 41 12.66 -11.99 15.10
N ILE A 42 11.48 -12.58 14.94
CA ILE A 42 10.27 -12.23 15.70
C ILE A 42 9.67 -13.48 16.33
N LYS A 43 8.80 -13.24 17.30
CA LYS A 43 7.97 -14.27 17.95
C LYS A 43 6.53 -14.10 17.55
N ASN A 44 5.73 -15.17 17.64
CA ASN A 44 4.29 -15.02 17.57
C ASN A 44 3.81 -14.07 18.66
N GLY A 45 2.96 -13.12 18.30
CA GLY A 45 2.56 -12.00 19.16
C GLY A 45 3.26 -10.68 18.84
N ASP A 46 4.38 -10.71 18.15
CA ASP A 46 5.08 -9.51 17.68
C ASP A 46 4.33 -8.87 16.51
N TYR A 47 4.67 -7.62 16.23
CA TYR A 47 4.00 -6.81 15.21
C TYR A 47 4.93 -6.54 14.04
N ILE A 48 4.36 -6.49 12.85
CA ILE A 48 4.99 -5.96 11.64
C ILE A 48 4.31 -4.65 11.32
N TYR A 49 5.10 -3.59 11.17
CA TYR A 49 4.62 -2.23 10.89
C TYR A 49 4.91 -1.87 9.44
N VAL A 50 3.97 -1.16 8.85
CA VAL A 50 4.14 -0.54 7.53
C VAL A 50 3.86 0.95 7.64
N GLN A 51 4.47 1.73 6.75
CA GLN A 51 4.22 3.16 6.65
C GLN A 51 4.20 3.58 5.19
N LEU A 52 3.23 4.41 4.84
CA LEU A 52 3.09 4.96 3.51
C LEU A 52 3.42 6.46 3.52
N LYS A 53 4.34 6.85 2.65
CA LYS A 53 4.78 8.23 2.47
C LYS A 53 4.86 8.57 1.00
N ASP A 54 4.82 9.86 0.69
CA ASP A 54 5.17 10.37 -0.64
C ASP A 54 6.68 10.63 -0.76
N ASP A 55 7.12 11.10 -1.93
CA ASP A 55 8.53 11.41 -2.17
C ASP A 55 9.07 12.59 -1.34
N TYR A 56 8.18 13.42 -0.82
CA TYR A 56 8.51 14.55 0.05
C TYR A 56 8.48 14.19 1.53
N ARG A 57 8.34 12.89 1.85
CA ARG A 57 8.25 12.35 3.22
C ARG A 57 6.97 12.74 3.96
N ASN A 58 5.94 13.19 3.26
CA ASN A 58 4.63 13.37 3.85
C ASN A 58 3.97 12.02 4.06
N VAL A 59 3.42 11.80 5.25
CA VAL A 59 2.66 10.58 5.56
C VAL A 59 1.31 10.60 4.84
N ILE A 60 0.82 9.42 4.43
CA ILE A 60 -0.42 9.28 3.69
C ILE A 60 -1.39 8.46 4.54
N PRO A 61 -2.41 9.09 5.16
CA PRO A 61 -3.40 8.38 5.97
C PRO A 61 -4.52 7.78 5.13
N ASP A 62 -5.33 6.96 5.77
CA ASP A 62 -6.60 6.41 5.24
C ASP A 62 -6.44 5.62 3.93
N GLN A 63 -5.31 4.96 3.76
CA GLN A 63 -5.03 4.12 2.60
C GLN A 63 -4.94 2.65 2.99
N VAL A 64 -5.40 1.77 2.10
CA VAL A 64 -5.33 0.33 2.32
C VAL A 64 -4.04 -0.22 1.74
N ILE A 65 -3.29 -0.95 2.56
CA ILE A 65 -2.08 -1.67 2.14
C ILE A 65 -2.37 -3.17 2.27
N ASP A 66 -2.15 -3.91 1.19
CA ASP A 66 -2.26 -5.36 1.19
C ASP A 66 -0.94 -5.97 1.64
N LEU A 67 -1.00 -6.82 2.64
CA LEU A 67 0.14 -7.54 3.19
C LEU A 67 -0.01 -9.03 2.92
N LYS A 68 1.09 -9.65 2.52
CA LYS A 68 1.13 -11.08 2.28
C LYS A 68 2.41 -11.64 2.88
N ILE A 69 2.27 -12.62 3.78
CA ILE A 69 3.41 -13.33 4.36
C ILE A 69 3.52 -14.68 3.64
N LEU A 70 4.67 -14.93 3.05
CA LEU A 70 4.99 -16.19 2.36
C LEU A 70 5.98 -16.98 3.20
N ASP A 71 5.70 -18.27 3.36
CA ASP A 71 6.66 -19.22 3.92
C ASP A 71 7.58 -19.82 2.83
N ASP A 72 8.50 -20.69 3.23
CA ASP A 72 9.45 -21.32 2.29
C ASP A 72 8.76 -22.27 1.29
N SER A 73 7.56 -22.76 1.60
CA SER A 73 6.80 -23.64 0.72
C SER A 73 5.95 -22.87 -0.30
N GLY A 74 5.89 -21.54 -0.18
CA GLY A 74 5.06 -20.67 -1.02
C GLY A 74 3.64 -20.50 -0.50
N TRP A 75 3.31 -21.02 0.70
CA TRP A 75 2.02 -20.75 1.31
C TRP A 75 1.92 -19.28 1.72
N ALA A 76 0.78 -18.66 1.44
CA ALA A 76 0.56 -17.25 1.65
C ALA A 76 -0.50 -16.99 2.73
N TYR A 77 -0.15 -16.10 3.68
CA TYR A 77 -1.05 -15.53 4.67
C TYR A 77 -1.35 -14.10 4.26
N LYS A 78 -2.62 -13.78 4.01
CA LYS A 78 -3.04 -12.49 3.46
C LYS A 78 -3.68 -11.64 4.54
N TYR A 79 -3.28 -10.37 4.56
CA TYR A 79 -3.80 -9.35 5.48
C TYR A 79 -4.00 -8.05 4.70
N ASN A 80 -4.85 -7.19 5.23
CA ASN A 80 -4.88 -5.79 4.79
C ASN A 80 -4.93 -4.88 6.00
N VAL A 81 -4.34 -3.70 5.86
CA VAL A 81 -4.31 -2.69 6.92
C VAL A 81 -4.67 -1.35 6.31
N THR A 82 -5.30 -0.50 7.12
CA THR A 82 -5.58 0.88 6.74
C THR A 82 -4.61 1.78 7.49
N THR A 83 -3.96 2.70 6.79
CA THR A 83 -3.02 3.62 7.41
C THR A 83 -3.74 4.61 8.32
N ASP A 84 -3.13 4.90 9.48
CA ASP A 84 -3.61 5.87 10.45
C ASP A 84 -3.18 7.31 10.09
N GLU A 85 -3.35 8.24 11.01
CA GLU A 85 -2.98 9.66 10.82
C GLU A 85 -1.48 9.86 10.56
N LEU A 86 -0.63 8.92 10.97
CA LEU A 86 0.80 8.94 10.74
C LEU A 86 1.22 8.12 9.51
N GLY A 87 0.25 7.68 8.71
CA GLY A 87 0.50 6.83 7.55
C GLY A 87 0.93 5.42 7.90
N ARG A 88 0.68 4.95 9.12
CA ARG A 88 1.12 3.65 9.63
C ARG A 88 -0.02 2.65 9.70
N GLY A 89 0.32 1.41 9.45
CA GLY A 89 -0.52 0.27 9.73
C GLY A 89 0.30 -0.84 10.36
N TYR A 90 -0.34 -1.81 10.98
CA TYR A 90 0.36 -2.94 11.58
C TYR A 90 -0.49 -4.20 11.54
N ILE A 91 0.20 -5.33 11.56
CA ILE A 91 -0.41 -6.64 11.79
C ILE A 91 0.30 -7.31 12.96
N GLN A 92 -0.43 -8.12 13.70
CA GLN A 92 0.15 -8.99 14.73
C GLN A 92 0.38 -10.37 14.12
N VAL A 93 1.60 -10.85 14.23
CA VAL A 93 1.95 -12.19 13.76
C VAL A 93 1.45 -13.23 14.75
N LEU A 94 0.56 -14.10 14.32
CA LEU A 94 -0.02 -15.16 15.15
C LEU A 94 -0.09 -16.45 14.34
N GLY A 95 0.21 -17.56 15.01
CA GLY A 95 0.01 -18.89 14.44
C GLY A 95 1.00 -19.31 13.36
N LEU A 96 2.15 -18.66 13.27
CA LEU A 96 3.22 -19.06 12.37
C LEU A 96 4.16 -20.05 13.06
N ASP A 97 4.53 -21.11 12.36
CA ASP A 97 5.57 -22.03 12.81
C ASP A 97 6.95 -21.37 12.75
N ASN A 98 7.88 -21.85 13.53
CA ASN A 98 9.28 -21.41 13.44
C ASN A 98 9.80 -21.66 12.02
N GLY A 99 10.44 -20.67 11.44
CA GLY A 99 10.98 -20.76 10.08
C GLY A 99 11.20 -19.41 9.46
N ASN A 100 11.51 -19.44 8.16
CA ASN A 100 11.81 -18.26 7.37
C ASN A 100 10.58 -17.82 6.57
N TYR A 101 10.35 -16.51 6.56
CA TYR A 101 9.21 -15.91 5.89
C TYR A 101 9.64 -14.64 5.15
N THR A 102 8.81 -14.24 4.20
CA THR A 102 8.94 -12.93 3.55
C THR A 102 7.59 -12.24 3.59
N VAL A 103 7.57 -11.00 4.06
CA VAL A 103 6.37 -10.16 4.00
C VAL A 103 6.46 -9.25 2.79
N HIS A 104 5.38 -9.23 2.00
CA HIS A 104 5.20 -8.34 0.86
C HIS A 104 4.12 -7.33 1.19
N ALA A 105 4.44 -6.06 1.04
CA ALA A 105 3.48 -4.97 1.19
C ALA A 105 3.21 -4.36 -0.19
N ASN A 106 1.94 -4.27 -0.56
CA ASN A 106 1.49 -3.69 -1.82
C ASN A 106 0.48 -2.59 -1.55
N TYR A 107 0.77 -1.42 -2.06
CA TYR A 107 -0.16 -0.32 -2.13
C TYR A 107 -0.59 -0.12 -3.59
N ASN A 108 -1.87 -0.31 -3.87
CA ASN A 108 -2.38 -0.31 -5.24
C ASN A 108 -2.56 1.08 -5.84
N GLY A 109 -2.41 2.12 -5.03
CA GLY A 109 -2.57 3.50 -5.49
C GLY A 109 -4.03 3.94 -5.61
N THR A 110 -4.19 5.21 -5.98
CA THR A 110 -5.47 5.87 -6.25
C THR A 110 -5.30 6.81 -7.44
N LEU A 111 -6.31 7.66 -7.69
CA LEU A 111 -6.19 8.73 -8.70
C LEU A 111 -5.10 9.75 -8.37
N PHE A 112 -4.77 9.92 -7.08
CA PHE A 112 -3.83 10.95 -6.62
C PHE A 112 -2.48 10.38 -6.16
N PHE A 113 -2.40 9.08 -5.93
CA PHE A 113 -1.21 8.41 -5.43
C PHE A 113 -0.86 7.22 -6.32
N LYS A 114 0.39 7.12 -6.71
CA LYS A 114 0.88 5.96 -7.47
C LYS A 114 0.99 4.74 -6.57
N GLU A 115 0.95 3.58 -7.18
CA GLU A 115 1.20 2.32 -6.49
C GLU A 115 2.64 2.23 -5.98
N SER A 116 2.84 1.46 -4.93
CA SER A 116 4.17 1.13 -4.41
C SER A 116 4.15 -0.23 -3.75
N HIS A 117 5.31 -0.86 -3.66
CA HIS A 117 5.47 -2.16 -3.03
C HIS A 117 6.83 -2.27 -2.38
N ASN A 118 6.92 -3.15 -1.41
CA ASN A 118 8.17 -3.47 -0.74
C ASN A 118 8.06 -4.88 -0.16
N ASN A 119 9.20 -5.48 0.14
CA ASN A 119 9.24 -6.78 0.79
C ASN A 119 10.35 -6.83 1.82
N ARG A 120 10.22 -7.73 2.79
CA ARG A 120 11.21 -7.94 3.84
C ARG A 120 11.18 -9.39 4.30
N ALA A 121 12.37 -9.97 4.40
CA ALA A 121 12.55 -11.30 4.98
C ALA A 121 12.64 -11.20 6.50
N PHE A 122 12.08 -12.18 7.19
CA PHE A 122 12.18 -12.32 8.64
C PHE A 122 12.10 -13.78 9.02
N THR A 123 12.50 -14.06 10.25
CA THR A 123 12.46 -15.41 10.83
C THR A 123 11.50 -15.40 12.03
N VAL A 124 10.68 -16.41 12.16
CA VAL A 124 9.89 -16.66 13.36
C VAL A 124 10.62 -17.68 14.21
N ASP A 125 10.90 -17.32 15.44
CA ASP A 125 11.53 -18.19 16.44
C ASP A 125 10.94 -17.86 17.81
N ASP A 126 10.03 -18.71 18.27
CA ASP A 126 9.38 -18.54 19.57
C ASP A 126 10.27 -18.95 20.75
N GLY A 127 11.46 -19.43 20.47
CA GLY A 127 12.38 -19.88 21.50
C GLY A 127 11.99 -21.20 22.15
N TYR A 128 10.98 -21.88 21.61
CA TYR A 128 10.59 -23.21 22.09
C TYR A 128 11.33 -24.28 21.31
N SER A 129 11.93 -25.20 22.07
CA SER A 129 12.42 -26.43 21.50
C SER A 129 11.36 -27.49 21.68
N TYR A 130 10.93 -28.13 20.61
CA TYR A 130 9.98 -29.23 20.66
C TYR A 130 10.67 -30.57 20.94
N TRP A 131 11.93 -30.52 21.25
CA TRP A 131 12.77 -31.67 21.52
C TRP A 131 13.00 -31.80 23.03
N TYR A 132 12.34 -32.72 23.61
CA TYR A 132 12.54 -33.08 25.01
C TYR A 132 13.05 -34.51 25.09
#